data_c8e9a87155ba964a23c02babd977d9ec
#
_entry.id   c8e9a87155ba964a23c02babd977d9ec
#
_cell.length_a   1.000
_cell.length_b   1.000
_cell.length_c   1.000
_cell.angle_alpha   90.00
_cell.angle_beta   90.00
_cell.angle_gamma   90.00
#
_symmetry.space_group_name_H-M   'P 1'
#
loop_
_entity.id
_entity.type
_entity.pdbx_description
1 polymer ?
#
loop_
_entity_poly.entity_id
_entity_poly.type
_entity_poly.pdbx_seq_one_letter_code
_entity_poly.pdbx_strand_id
1 'polypeptide(L)'
;MNEKEFEKLLRERENKDLDFKLELPEPKKVAQLVVAFYNSRGGKIIIGVEDETRKPVGLQNPQKTEHGFTQIIRHWCRLDEEPKIEFVKYDNKDFVVIHCPKGKNTPYFVTEEYSPRVRIGSSNMPANKEEIARLYREGSSESQDVYTVKNAGLDDIDTDKIKEYFKESNLTGQLDGKHFYELLKKEHFVVEENKKLIPTIAGIVLFGKHPSLELPHIIIRADRYKGLDVTMWIDRADLEGNAFTLIEDTKKFMLKNIRTSYTPKGFEMETKTEYPINALKEAMINAVVHRDYHDRESILLKMFDDRIEIWSPGELLRPLTISQLKDLTYTSKSRNETIAGVFSRRKLMDKRGTGILRMNKFCDEWNLPHPEFKERTGYFGIIFRNPDYYTKLPEIDVKGLNERQKHSVRYLTEHKKISRGEYAKLCGCSVRTAFNDLDEMVKMNILKRVGTTGKYTYYILKSNGQSNRQSNRQSK
;
A
#
# COMPACT_ATOMS: atom_id res chain seq x y z
N MET A 1 18.44 -13.73 -18.23
CA MET A 1 18.83 -12.37 -17.75
C MET A 1 19.93 -11.85 -18.65
N ASN A 2 19.84 -10.59 -19.08
CA ASN A 2 20.91 -9.96 -19.86
C ASN A 2 21.95 -9.26 -18.95
N GLU A 3 23.11 -8.90 -19.52
CA GLU A 3 24.23 -8.28 -18.76
C GLU A 3 23.81 -6.99 -18.03
N LYS A 4 22.97 -6.16 -18.64
CA LYS A 4 22.48 -4.89 -18.03
C LYS A 4 21.58 -5.13 -16.83
N GLU A 5 20.75 -6.16 -16.88
CA GLU A 5 19.92 -6.56 -15.76
C GLU A 5 20.75 -7.11 -14.61
N PHE A 6 21.77 -7.90 -14.92
CA PHE A 6 22.70 -8.44 -13.93
C PHE A 6 23.53 -7.32 -13.27
N GLU A 7 24.05 -6.39 -14.05
CA GLU A 7 24.78 -5.21 -13.55
C GLU A 7 23.91 -4.36 -12.60
N LYS A 8 22.63 -4.21 -12.91
CA LYS A 8 21.68 -3.51 -12.03
C LYS A 8 21.56 -4.22 -10.67
N LEU A 9 21.47 -5.55 -10.66
CA LEU A 9 21.40 -6.32 -9.41
C LEU A 9 22.69 -6.19 -8.59
N LEU A 10 23.87 -6.17 -9.19
CA LEU A 10 25.14 -5.96 -8.49
C LEU A 10 25.24 -4.59 -7.79
N ARG A 11 24.49 -3.59 -8.25
CA ARG A 11 24.44 -2.26 -7.62
C ARG A 11 23.48 -2.21 -6.42
N GLU A 12 22.59 -3.19 -6.28
CA GLU A 12 21.67 -3.30 -5.15
C GLU A 12 22.39 -3.86 -3.91
N ARG A 13 21.87 -3.56 -2.72
CA ARG A 13 22.29 -4.22 -1.48
C ARG A 13 21.43 -5.45 -1.25
N GLU A 14 21.99 -6.43 -0.53
CA GLU A 14 21.17 -7.51 0.00
C GLU A 14 19.94 -6.97 0.73
N ASN A 15 18.81 -7.59 0.47
CA ASN A 15 17.53 -7.14 1.00
C ASN A 15 16.57 -8.34 1.15
N LYS A 16 15.29 -8.04 1.31
CA LYS A 16 14.26 -9.08 1.45
C LYS A 16 14.12 -9.99 0.24
N ASP A 17 14.54 -9.53 -0.95
CA ASP A 17 14.30 -10.18 -2.22
C ASP A 17 15.60 -10.53 -2.97
N LEU A 18 16.78 -10.25 -2.39
CA LEU A 18 18.10 -10.46 -3.03
C LEU A 18 19.15 -10.90 -2.00
N ASP A 19 19.94 -11.91 -2.38
CA ASP A 19 21.05 -12.45 -1.59
C ASP A 19 22.23 -12.78 -2.50
N PHE A 20 23.46 -12.48 -2.04
CA PHE A 20 24.71 -12.80 -2.77
C PHE A 20 25.51 -13.86 -2.04
N LYS A 21 26.14 -14.74 -2.79
CA LYS A 21 27.05 -15.76 -2.26
C LYS A 21 28.22 -15.97 -3.18
N LEU A 22 29.43 -16.00 -2.61
CA LEU A 22 30.63 -16.29 -3.38
C LEU A 22 30.62 -17.72 -3.93
N GLU A 23 30.27 -18.67 -3.07
CA GLU A 23 30.14 -20.10 -3.39
C GLU A 23 28.87 -20.65 -2.76
N LEU A 24 28.51 -21.88 -3.11
CA LEU A 24 27.35 -22.56 -2.50
C LEU A 24 27.62 -22.81 -1.01
N PRO A 25 26.85 -22.23 -0.08
CA PRO A 25 27.05 -22.42 1.34
C PRO A 25 26.78 -23.87 1.79
N GLU A 26 26.99 -24.14 3.08
CA GLU A 26 26.62 -25.41 3.69
C GLU A 26 25.15 -25.78 3.39
N PRO A 27 24.84 -27.08 3.13
CA PRO A 27 23.52 -27.53 2.70
C PRO A 27 22.36 -26.97 3.52
N LYS A 28 22.49 -27.02 4.85
CA LYS A 28 21.45 -26.52 5.76
C LYS A 28 21.22 -25.01 5.62
N LYS A 29 22.27 -24.23 5.44
CA LYS A 29 22.18 -22.76 5.24
C LYS A 29 21.51 -22.42 3.92
N VAL A 30 21.80 -23.18 2.87
CA VAL A 30 21.11 -23.03 1.56
C VAL A 30 19.64 -23.32 1.70
N ALA A 31 19.28 -24.42 2.36
CA ALA A 31 17.88 -24.80 2.60
C ALA A 31 17.13 -23.73 3.42
N GLN A 32 17.76 -23.20 4.49
CA GLN A 32 17.20 -22.13 5.31
C GLN A 32 16.94 -20.85 4.50
N LEU A 33 17.86 -20.48 3.62
CA LEU A 33 17.73 -19.31 2.75
C LEU A 33 16.57 -19.49 1.76
N VAL A 34 16.52 -20.64 1.08
CA VAL A 34 15.45 -20.94 0.12
C VAL A 34 14.09 -20.98 0.80
N VAL A 35 13.96 -21.71 1.91
CA VAL A 35 12.71 -21.77 2.68
C VAL A 35 12.28 -20.39 3.17
N ALA A 36 13.22 -19.55 3.61
CA ALA A 36 12.90 -18.19 4.03
C ALA A 36 12.35 -17.33 2.86
N PHE A 37 12.86 -17.50 1.63
CA PHE A 37 12.28 -16.86 0.46
C PHE A 37 10.86 -17.39 0.14
N TYR A 38 10.64 -18.71 0.17
CA TYR A 38 9.33 -19.33 -0.08
C TYR A 38 8.27 -18.88 0.93
N ASN A 39 8.65 -18.75 2.19
CA ASN A 39 7.77 -18.26 3.26
C ASN A 39 7.62 -16.73 3.30
N SER A 40 8.33 -16.00 2.43
CA SER A 40 8.30 -14.54 2.41
C SER A 40 7.75 -14.03 1.08
N ARG A 41 8.55 -13.30 0.32
CA ARG A 41 8.12 -12.65 -0.94
C ARG A 41 8.66 -13.35 -2.19
N GLY A 42 9.39 -14.44 -2.01
CA GLY A 42 10.29 -14.97 -3.02
C GLY A 42 11.56 -14.14 -3.07
N GLY A 43 12.41 -14.38 -4.06
CA GLY A 43 13.63 -13.60 -4.25
C GLY A 43 14.64 -14.29 -5.16
N LYS A 44 15.84 -13.71 -5.19
CA LYS A 44 16.95 -14.22 -6.01
C LYS A 44 18.19 -14.46 -5.15
N ILE A 45 18.88 -15.55 -5.44
CA ILE A 45 20.21 -15.85 -4.90
C ILE A 45 21.19 -15.80 -6.06
N ILE A 46 22.24 -15.00 -5.94
CA ILE A 46 23.28 -14.88 -6.97
C ILE A 46 24.55 -15.51 -6.42
N ILE A 47 25.04 -16.55 -7.11
CA ILE A 47 26.26 -17.26 -6.72
C ILE A 47 27.41 -16.88 -7.67
N GLY A 48 28.59 -16.64 -7.11
CA GLY A 48 29.77 -16.12 -7.77
C GLY A 48 30.12 -14.67 -7.43
N VAL A 49 29.37 -14.09 -6.48
CA VAL A 49 29.50 -12.69 -6.04
C VAL A 49 29.84 -12.64 -4.55
N GLU A 50 30.83 -11.83 -4.17
CA GLU A 50 31.24 -11.64 -2.79
C GLU A 50 30.18 -10.83 -2.00
N ASP A 51 29.72 -11.35 -0.86
CA ASP A 51 28.60 -10.80 -0.07
C ASP A 51 28.78 -9.32 0.29
N GLU A 52 29.92 -8.98 0.90
CA GLU A 52 30.12 -7.64 1.46
C GLU A 52 30.46 -6.59 0.39
N THR A 53 31.39 -6.93 -0.50
CA THR A 53 31.92 -6.00 -1.51
C THR A 53 31.08 -6.00 -2.78
N ARG A 54 30.27 -7.03 -3.02
CA ARG A 54 29.50 -7.28 -4.25
C ARG A 54 30.38 -7.38 -5.48
N LYS A 55 31.65 -7.76 -5.28
CA LYS A 55 32.59 -7.96 -6.35
C LYS A 55 32.24 -9.23 -7.15
N PRO A 56 32.02 -9.13 -8.45
CA PRO A 56 31.75 -10.30 -9.28
C PRO A 56 33.04 -11.11 -9.50
N VAL A 57 33.14 -12.22 -8.76
CA VAL A 57 34.32 -13.11 -8.85
C VAL A 57 34.12 -14.14 -9.94
N GLY A 58 32.91 -14.67 -10.09
CA GLY A 58 32.55 -15.74 -11.02
C GLY A 58 32.79 -17.13 -10.45
N LEU A 59 32.27 -18.14 -11.14
CA LEU A 59 32.35 -19.57 -10.78
C LEU A 59 33.21 -20.31 -11.78
N GLN A 60 34.07 -21.21 -11.30
CA GLN A 60 34.86 -22.11 -12.16
C GLN A 60 34.02 -23.19 -12.85
N ASN A 61 32.98 -23.67 -12.13
CA ASN A 61 32.10 -24.74 -12.64
C ASN A 61 30.64 -24.46 -12.22
N PRO A 62 29.90 -23.66 -12.99
CA PRO A 62 28.50 -23.32 -12.69
C PRO A 62 27.56 -24.53 -12.72
N GLN A 63 27.85 -25.56 -13.55
CA GLN A 63 27.05 -26.80 -13.60
C GLN A 63 27.18 -27.63 -12.30
N LYS A 64 28.36 -27.66 -11.69
CA LYS A 64 28.57 -28.30 -10.40
C LYS A 64 27.82 -27.58 -9.31
N THR A 65 27.76 -26.25 -9.36
CA THR A 65 26.99 -25.42 -8.40
C THR A 65 25.50 -25.68 -8.55
N GLU A 66 24.94 -25.70 -9.77
CA GLU A 66 23.55 -26.05 -10.04
C GLU A 66 23.21 -27.45 -9.51
N HIS A 67 24.03 -28.46 -9.85
CA HIS A 67 23.79 -29.84 -9.40
C HIS A 67 23.82 -29.96 -7.87
N GLY A 68 24.80 -29.35 -7.22
CA GLY A 68 24.88 -29.30 -5.75
C GLY A 68 23.67 -28.62 -5.12
N PHE A 69 23.24 -27.50 -5.65
CA PHE A 69 22.04 -26.79 -5.21
C PHE A 69 20.78 -27.67 -5.34
N THR A 70 20.58 -28.29 -6.49
CA THR A 70 19.41 -29.15 -6.75
C THR A 70 19.37 -30.34 -5.79
N GLN A 71 20.52 -30.98 -5.52
CA GLN A 71 20.58 -32.07 -4.51
C GLN A 71 20.22 -31.58 -3.12
N ILE A 72 20.72 -30.40 -2.72
CA ILE A 72 20.39 -29.82 -1.41
C ILE A 72 18.89 -29.59 -1.29
N ILE A 73 18.26 -28.96 -2.28
CA ILE A 73 16.83 -28.63 -2.22
C ILE A 73 15.98 -29.88 -2.12
N ARG A 74 16.25 -30.91 -2.92
CA ARG A 74 15.52 -32.18 -2.89
C ARG A 74 15.66 -32.94 -1.58
N HIS A 75 16.78 -32.80 -0.91
CA HIS A 75 17.04 -33.49 0.36
C HIS A 75 16.49 -32.71 1.57
N TRP A 76 16.70 -31.37 1.57
CA TRP A 76 16.45 -30.55 2.75
C TRP A 76 15.13 -29.78 2.71
N CYS A 77 14.45 -29.70 1.58
CA CYS A 77 13.22 -28.93 1.42
C CYS A 77 12.14 -29.76 0.74
N ARG A 78 10.88 -29.55 1.18
CA ARG A 78 9.69 -30.03 0.45
C ARG A 78 8.97 -28.83 -0.11
N LEU A 79 9.21 -28.54 -1.40
CA LEU A 79 8.67 -27.39 -2.09
C LEU A 79 7.61 -27.84 -3.10
N ASP A 80 6.58 -27.04 -3.31
CA ASP A 80 5.52 -27.28 -4.30
C ASP A 80 5.95 -26.89 -5.72
N GLU A 81 6.95 -26.02 -5.86
CA GLU A 81 7.53 -25.60 -7.12
C GLU A 81 9.06 -25.49 -6.93
N GLU A 82 9.86 -26.06 -7.83
CA GLU A 82 11.32 -25.95 -7.73
C GLU A 82 11.80 -24.54 -8.09
N PRO A 83 12.88 -24.04 -7.45
CA PRO A 83 13.50 -22.78 -7.84
C PRO A 83 14.00 -22.83 -9.29
N LYS A 84 13.82 -21.76 -10.04
CA LYS A 84 14.32 -21.66 -11.40
C LYS A 84 15.78 -21.24 -11.37
N ILE A 85 16.66 -22.00 -12.04
CA ILE A 85 18.10 -21.73 -12.13
C ILE A 85 18.42 -21.16 -13.50
N GLU A 86 19.24 -20.13 -13.53
CA GLU A 86 19.66 -19.42 -14.74
C GLU A 86 21.18 -19.21 -14.71
N PHE A 87 21.86 -19.52 -15.82
CA PHE A 87 23.27 -19.22 -16.00
C PHE A 87 23.42 -17.84 -16.62
N VAL A 88 24.28 -17.02 -16.06
CA VAL A 88 24.52 -15.66 -16.53
C VAL A 88 26.03 -15.48 -16.78
N LYS A 89 26.38 -14.90 -17.93
CA LYS A 89 27.72 -14.45 -18.24
C LYS A 89 27.85 -12.96 -18.06
N TYR A 90 28.85 -12.52 -17.29
CA TYR A 90 29.17 -11.12 -17.08
C TYR A 90 30.66 -10.93 -16.93
N ASP A 91 31.25 -9.99 -17.65
CA ASP A 91 32.69 -9.71 -17.67
C ASP A 91 33.57 -10.99 -17.88
N ASN A 92 33.18 -11.81 -18.88
CA ASN A 92 33.80 -13.11 -19.20
C ASN A 92 33.83 -14.13 -18.05
N LYS A 93 32.98 -13.98 -17.02
CA LYS A 93 32.83 -14.88 -15.89
C LYS A 93 31.43 -15.45 -15.86
N ASP A 94 31.31 -16.65 -15.32
CA ASP A 94 30.03 -17.37 -15.22
C ASP A 94 29.45 -17.24 -13.80
N PHE A 95 28.17 -17.03 -13.73
CA PHE A 95 27.38 -16.90 -12.49
C PHE A 95 26.13 -17.79 -12.54
N VAL A 96 25.64 -18.16 -11.36
CA VAL A 96 24.36 -18.86 -11.22
C VAL A 96 23.37 -17.95 -10.50
N VAL A 97 22.21 -17.71 -11.10
CA VAL A 97 21.12 -16.96 -10.51
C VAL A 97 19.96 -17.92 -10.23
N ILE A 98 19.57 -18.02 -8.98
CA ILE A 98 18.51 -18.89 -8.51
C ILE A 98 17.29 -18.01 -8.19
N HIS A 99 16.19 -18.24 -8.87
CA HIS A 99 14.94 -17.55 -8.67
C HIS A 99 14.04 -18.39 -7.75
N CYS A 100 13.87 -17.98 -6.53
CA CYS A 100 12.95 -18.59 -5.55
C CYS A 100 11.60 -17.92 -5.65
N PRO A 101 10.53 -18.61 -6.07
CA PRO A 101 9.17 -18.03 -6.01
C PRO A 101 8.70 -17.93 -4.55
N LYS A 102 7.66 -17.13 -4.30
CA LYS A 102 6.88 -17.30 -3.08
C LYS A 102 6.11 -18.62 -3.17
N GLY A 103 6.22 -19.43 -2.14
CA GLY A 103 5.50 -20.69 -2.04
C GLY A 103 3.98 -20.47 -1.91
N LYS A 104 3.20 -21.41 -2.47
CA LYS A 104 1.73 -21.38 -2.45
C LYS A 104 1.14 -22.01 -1.21
N ASN A 105 1.80 -23.08 -0.69
CA ASN A 105 1.34 -23.89 0.42
C ASN A 105 2.19 -23.64 1.67
N THR A 106 2.34 -22.38 2.07
CA THR A 106 3.07 -21.99 3.29
C THR A 106 2.39 -22.57 4.54
N PRO A 107 3.13 -22.88 5.61
CA PRO A 107 4.57 -22.70 5.80
C PRO A 107 5.42 -23.86 5.23
N TYR A 108 6.56 -23.51 4.65
CA TYR A 108 7.61 -24.48 4.29
C TYR A 108 8.61 -24.60 5.43
N PHE A 109 9.19 -25.79 5.55
CA PHE A 109 10.15 -26.11 6.59
C PHE A 109 11.44 -26.66 5.97
N VAL A 110 12.54 -26.43 6.64
CA VAL A 110 13.77 -27.20 6.41
C VAL A 110 13.60 -28.55 7.10
N THR A 111 13.99 -29.62 6.44
CA THR A 111 13.98 -30.98 7.05
C THR A 111 14.72 -30.91 8.39
N GLU A 112 14.14 -31.54 9.44
CA GLU A 112 14.65 -31.54 10.82
C GLU A 112 14.54 -30.20 11.58
N GLU A 113 13.94 -29.17 11.01
CA GLU A 113 13.60 -27.95 11.74
C GLU A 113 12.10 -27.91 12.07
N TYR A 114 11.77 -27.50 13.30
CA TYR A 114 10.38 -27.45 13.81
C TYR A 114 9.75 -26.06 13.60
N SER A 115 10.55 -25.04 13.25
CA SER A 115 10.06 -23.68 13.02
C SER A 115 10.35 -23.28 11.57
N PRO A 116 9.35 -22.76 10.84
CA PRO A 116 9.58 -22.24 9.52
C PRO A 116 10.46 -21.00 9.58
N ARG A 117 11.21 -20.74 8.53
CA ARG A 117 12.04 -19.55 8.42
C ARG A 117 11.40 -18.51 7.53
N VAL A 118 11.60 -17.24 7.88
CA VAL A 118 11.15 -16.07 7.12
C VAL A 118 12.30 -15.11 6.89
N ARG A 119 12.19 -14.31 5.84
CA ARG A 119 13.19 -13.30 5.50
C ARG A 119 12.85 -11.97 6.17
N ILE A 120 13.74 -11.48 7.03
CA ILE A 120 13.63 -10.17 7.69
C ILE A 120 14.85 -9.33 7.29
N GLY A 121 14.66 -8.32 6.42
CA GLY A 121 15.78 -7.62 5.80
C GLY A 121 16.61 -8.58 4.94
N SER A 122 17.92 -8.68 5.21
CA SER A 122 18.84 -9.64 4.59
C SER A 122 19.03 -10.94 5.41
N SER A 123 18.33 -11.11 6.54
CA SER A 123 18.52 -12.24 7.45
C SER A 123 17.41 -13.28 7.36
N ASN A 124 17.78 -14.56 7.53
CA ASN A 124 16.85 -15.70 7.57
C ASN A 124 16.58 -16.07 9.01
N MET A 125 15.46 -15.64 9.57
CA MET A 125 15.10 -15.82 10.98
C MET A 125 14.04 -16.90 11.15
N PRO A 126 14.04 -17.65 12.28
CA PRO A 126 12.90 -18.47 12.66
C PRO A 126 11.65 -17.59 12.78
N ALA A 127 10.54 -18.05 12.22
CA ALA A 127 9.27 -17.34 12.32
C ALA A 127 8.75 -17.34 13.75
N ASN A 128 8.25 -16.20 14.22
CA ASN A 128 7.56 -16.11 15.50
C ASN A 128 6.14 -16.70 15.42
N LYS A 129 5.44 -16.80 16.56
CA LYS A 129 4.10 -17.41 16.64
C LYS A 129 3.07 -16.74 15.72
N GLU A 130 3.13 -15.43 15.58
CA GLU A 130 2.20 -14.67 14.74
C GLU A 130 2.51 -14.87 13.25
N GLU A 131 3.79 -14.89 12.89
CA GLU A 131 4.26 -15.19 11.54
C GLU A 131 3.90 -16.61 11.11
N ILE A 132 4.05 -17.59 12.00
CA ILE A 132 3.63 -18.97 11.75
C ILE A 132 2.13 -19.05 11.49
N ALA A 133 1.31 -18.42 12.33
CA ALA A 133 -0.13 -18.36 12.14
C ALA A 133 -0.52 -17.68 10.81
N ARG A 134 0.18 -16.61 10.43
CA ARG A 134 0.00 -15.96 9.13
C ARG A 134 0.35 -16.91 7.97
N LEU A 135 1.48 -17.58 8.04
CA LEU A 135 1.91 -18.52 6.98
C LEU A 135 0.89 -19.65 6.76
N TYR A 136 0.35 -20.23 7.83
CA TYR A 136 -0.71 -21.23 7.70
C TYR A 136 -1.97 -20.69 7.02
N ARG A 137 -2.39 -19.47 7.35
CA ARG A 137 -3.53 -18.83 6.68
C ARG A 137 -3.26 -18.52 5.20
N GLU A 138 -2.05 -18.05 4.87
CA GLU A 138 -1.65 -17.75 3.49
C GLU A 138 -1.55 -19.01 2.61
N GLY A 139 -1.17 -20.13 3.19
CA GLY A 139 -1.07 -21.42 2.50
C GLY A 139 -2.37 -22.23 2.50
N SER A 140 -3.40 -21.77 3.22
CA SER A 140 -4.72 -22.38 3.15
C SER A 140 -5.39 -22.09 1.81
N SER A 141 -6.07 -23.07 1.24
CA SER A 141 -6.93 -22.88 0.06
C SER A 141 -8.25 -22.19 0.42
N GLU A 142 -8.54 -22.04 1.71
CA GLU A 142 -9.77 -21.42 2.19
C GLU A 142 -9.64 -19.89 2.23
N SER A 143 -10.72 -19.22 1.89
CA SER A 143 -10.84 -17.77 2.02
C SER A 143 -10.74 -17.35 3.48
N GLN A 144 -10.05 -16.22 3.76
CA GLN A 144 -9.83 -15.79 5.15
C GLN A 144 -11.12 -15.35 5.87
N ASP A 145 -12.13 -14.98 5.12
CA ASP A 145 -13.39 -14.48 5.67
C ASP A 145 -14.40 -15.57 6.07
N VAL A 146 -14.06 -16.86 5.84
CA VAL A 146 -14.90 -17.99 6.30
C VAL A 146 -14.57 -18.48 7.71
N TYR A 147 -13.50 -17.98 8.32
CA TYR A 147 -13.18 -18.31 9.72
C TYR A 147 -14.25 -17.79 10.68
N THR A 148 -14.57 -18.60 11.69
CA THR A 148 -15.60 -18.29 12.69
C THR A 148 -15.15 -17.21 13.68
N VAL A 149 -16.09 -16.38 14.12
CA VAL A 149 -15.89 -15.38 15.18
C VAL A 149 -16.35 -15.99 16.50
N LYS A 150 -15.40 -16.41 17.33
CA LYS A 150 -15.61 -17.33 18.48
C LYS A 150 -16.69 -16.93 19.48
N ASN A 151 -16.89 -15.64 19.71
CA ASN A 151 -17.85 -15.14 20.70
C ASN A 151 -19.17 -14.70 20.08
N ALA A 152 -19.29 -14.74 18.75
CA ALA A 152 -20.48 -14.32 18.04
C ALA A 152 -21.53 -15.43 17.93
N GLY A 153 -22.79 -15.05 17.90
CA GLY A 153 -23.95 -15.90 17.65
C GLY A 153 -24.85 -15.37 16.56
N LEU A 154 -25.92 -16.08 16.21
CA LEU A 154 -26.90 -15.64 15.21
C LEU A 154 -27.56 -14.31 15.57
N ASP A 155 -27.65 -13.98 16.86
CA ASP A 155 -28.23 -12.72 17.33
C ASP A 155 -27.38 -11.50 16.99
N ASP A 156 -26.09 -11.70 16.69
CA ASP A 156 -25.16 -10.63 16.33
C ASP A 156 -25.21 -10.26 14.85
N ILE A 157 -25.87 -11.08 14.01
CA ILE A 157 -26.08 -10.78 12.61
C ILE A 157 -27.54 -10.37 12.34
N ASP A 158 -27.71 -9.46 11.37
CA ASP A 158 -29.00 -8.96 10.91
C ASP A 158 -29.58 -9.90 9.85
N THR A 159 -30.36 -10.86 10.31
CA THR A 159 -30.99 -11.88 9.44
C THR A 159 -31.98 -11.26 8.45
N ASP A 160 -32.58 -10.10 8.73
CA ASP A 160 -33.52 -9.47 7.80
C ASP A 160 -32.79 -8.82 6.65
N LYS A 161 -31.65 -8.18 6.89
CA LYS A 161 -30.77 -7.69 5.82
C LYS A 161 -30.20 -8.83 4.96
N ILE A 162 -29.94 -10.00 5.56
CA ILE A 162 -29.51 -11.17 4.79
C ILE A 162 -30.64 -11.68 3.89
N LYS A 163 -31.87 -11.74 4.40
CA LYS A 163 -33.03 -12.11 3.57
C LYS A 163 -33.26 -11.12 2.42
N GLU A 164 -33.10 -9.82 2.67
CA GLU A 164 -33.14 -8.79 1.63
C GLU A 164 -32.07 -9.01 0.58
N TYR A 165 -30.83 -9.23 1.00
CA TYR A 165 -29.72 -9.58 0.08
C TYR A 165 -30.00 -10.83 -0.74
N PHE A 166 -30.56 -11.89 -0.14
CA PHE A 166 -30.90 -13.09 -0.87
C PHE A 166 -31.98 -12.84 -1.96
N LYS A 167 -32.98 -12.00 -1.65
CA LYS A 167 -33.98 -11.59 -2.64
C LYS A 167 -33.36 -10.78 -3.78
N GLU A 168 -32.54 -9.77 -3.46
CA GLU A 168 -31.84 -8.95 -4.46
C GLU A 168 -30.91 -9.77 -5.36
N SER A 169 -30.32 -10.83 -4.82
CA SER A 169 -29.36 -11.70 -5.51
C SER A 169 -30.01 -12.86 -6.28
N ASN A 170 -31.34 -12.90 -6.34
CA ASN A 170 -32.12 -14.00 -6.93
C ASN A 170 -31.77 -15.40 -6.33
N LEU A 171 -31.29 -15.42 -5.11
CA LEU A 171 -31.07 -16.64 -4.34
C LEU A 171 -32.43 -17.07 -3.75
N THR A 172 -33.37 -17.41 -4.65
CA THR A 172 -34.77 -17.64 -4.31
C THR A 172 -35.00 -19.05 -3.80
N GLY A 173 -35.52 -19.14 -2.59
CA GLY A 173 -36.07 -20.31 -1.90
C GLY A 173 -36.96 -19.83 -0.77
N GLN A 174 -37.53 -20.73 0.02
CA GLN A 174 -38.15 -20.34 1.28
C GLN A 174 -37.08 -19.72 2.21
N LEU A 175 -37.17 -18.40 2.46
CA LEU A 175 -36.23 -17.65 3.30
C LEU A 175 -36.64 -17.73 4.78
N ASP A 176 -37.12 -18.90 5.21
CA ASP A 176 -37.51 -19.20 6.58
C ASP A 176 -37.11 -20.62 6.98
N GLY A 177 -37.15 -20.88 8.28
CA GLY A 177 -36.88 -22.17 8.85
C GLY A 177 -35.53 -22.79 8.44
N LYS A 178 -35.51 -24.11 8.25
CA LYS A 178 -34.31 -24.89 7.99
C LYS A 178 -33.60 -24.46 6.70
N HIS A 179 -34.34 -24.12 5.66
CA HIS A 179 -33.79 -23.75 4.35
C HIS A 179 -32.98 -22.45 4.42
N PHE A 180 -33.42 -21.45 5.19
CA PHE A 180 -32.66 -20.22 5.42
C PHE A 180 -31.31 -20.49 6.08
N TYR A 181 -31.27 -21.37 7.09
CA TYR A 181 -30.00 -21.73 7.74
C TYR A 181 -29.05 -22.49 6.81
N GLU A 182 -29.58 -23.34 5.94
CA GLU A 182 -28.74 -23.99 4.92
C GLU A 182 -28.15 -22.97 3.92
N LEU A 183 -28.94 -21.94 3.53
CA LEU A 183 -28.41 -20.85 2.69
C LEU A 183 -27.33 -20.05 3.41
N LEU A 184 -27.48 -19.73 4.70
CA LEU A 184 -26.45 -19.05 5.48
C LEU A 184 -25.13 -19.83 5.46
N LYS A 185 -25.20 -21.15 5.62
CA LYS A 185 -24.02 -22.05 5.58
C LYS A 185 -23.41 -22.10 4.17
N LYS A 186 -24.24 -22.25 3.14
CA LYS A 186 -23.80 -22.30 1.73
C LYS A 186 -23.12 -21.01 1.29
N GLU A 187 -23.60 -19.87 1.73
CA GLU A 187 -23.02 -18.56 1.43
C GLU A 187 -21.88 -18.21 2.41
N HIS A 188 -21.47 -19.12 3.27
CA HIS A 188 -20.40 -18.96 4.25
C HIS A 188 -20.59 -17.78 5.23
N PHE A 189 -21.83 -17.40 5.54
CA PHE A 189 -22.08 -16.38 6.57
C PHE A 189 -22.03 -16.96 7.97
N VAL A 190 -22.29 -18.26 8.10
CA VAL A 190 -22.19 -19.01 9.34
C VAL A 190 -21.55 -20.38 9.09
N VAL A 191 -20.96 -20.95 10.13
CA VAL A 191 -20.48 -22.33 10.17
C VAL A 191 -21.22 -23.05 11.30
N GLU A 192 -21.56 -24.32 11.12
CA GLU A 192 -22.17 -25.15 12.14
C GLU A 192 -21.06 -25.90 12.93
N GLU A 193 -20.87 -25.52 14.19
CA GLU A 193 -19.95 -26.19 15.13
C GLU A 193 -20.74 -26.68 16.35
N ASN A 194 -20.63 -27.96 16.68
CA ASN A 194 -21.34 -28.55 17.83
C ASN A 194 -22.85 -28.25 17.86
N LYS A 195 -23.52 -28.32 16.71
CA LYS A 195 -24.95 -28.00 16.50
C LYS A 195 -25.32 -26.53 16.77
N LYS A 196 -24.34 -25.64 16.86
CA LYS A 196 -24.55 -24.20 16.95
C LYS A 196 -24.11 -23.53 15.66
N LEU A 197 -24.85 -22.55 15.20
CA LEU A 197 -24.46 -21.72 14.06
C LEU A 197 -23.65 -20.55 14.58
N ILE A 198 -22.39 -20.49 14.16
CA ILE A 198 -21.44 -19.44 14.55
C ILE A 198 -21.18 -18.56 13.33
N PRO A 199 -21.36 -17.24 13.42
CA PRO A 199 -21.05 -16.32 12.35
C PRO A 199 -19.57 -16.38 11.95
N THR A 200 -19.34 -16.28 10.65
CA THR A 200 -17.99 -16.11 10.09
C THR A 200 -17.59 -14.62 10.10
N ILE A 201 -16.31 -14.34 9.80
CA ILE A 201 -15.84 -12.97 9.57
C ILE A 201 -16.70 -12.32 8.48
N ALA A 202 -17.00 -13.01 7.36
CA ALA A 202 -17.88 -12.48 6.32
C ALA A 202 -19.28 -12.16 6.85
N GLY A 203 -19.86 -13.05 7.66
CA GLY A 203 -21.17 -12.83 8.25
C GLY A 203 -21.22 -11.56 9.12
N ILE A 204 -20.23 -11.39 10.01
CA ILE A 204 -20.12 -10.20 10.87
C ILE A 204 -19.82 -8.93 10.07
N VAL A 205 -18.84 -8.99 9.16
CA VAL A 205 -18.43 -7.81 8.37
C VAL A 205 -19.56 -7.30 7.47
N LEU A 206 -20.34 -8.19 6.87
CA LEU A 206 -21.39 -7.83 5.92
C LEU A 206 -22.73 -7.51 6.61
N PHE A 207 -23.08 -8.27 7.62
CA PHE A 207 -24.42 -8.26 8.20
C PHE A 207 -24.45 -8.16 9.73
N GLY A 208 -23.30 -7.95 10.37
CA GLY A 208 -23.24 -7.71 11.82
C GLY A 208 -24.06 -6.49 12.20
N LYS A 209 -24.80 -6.58 13.32
CA LYS A 209 -25.53 -5.46 13.92
C LYS A 209 -24.56 -4.46 14.53
N HIS A 210 -23.56 -4.97 15.24
CA HIS A 210 -22.50 -4.20 15.91
C HIS A 210 -21.13 -4.88 15.69
N PRO A 211 -20.57 -4.87 14.45
CA PRO A 211 -19.34 -5.60 14.13
C PRO A 211 -18.14 -5.24 15.01
N SER A 212 -18.05 -4.00 15.48
CA SER A 212 -16.98 -3.52 16.35
C SER A 212 -16.97 -4.13 17.76
N LEU A 213 -18.10 -4.69 18.22
CA LEU A 213 -18.16 -5.42 19.50
C LEU A 213 -17.44 -6.77 19.39
N GLU A 214 -17.64 -7.47 18.28
CA GLU A 214 -17.06 -8.79 18.03
C GLU A 214 -15.65 -8.69 17.45
N LEU A 215 -15.41 -7.71 16.61
CA LEU A 215 -14.15 -7.43 15.92
C LEU A 215 -13.80 -5.94 16.06
N PRO A 216 -13.24 -5.49 17.20
CA PRO A 216 -13.07 -4.06 17.54
C PRO A 216 -12.19 -3.28 16.55
N HIS A 217 -11.43 -3.98 15.73
CA HIS A 217 -10.57 -3.39 14.73
C HIS A 217 -11.27 -3.15 13.37
N ILE A 218 -12.54 -3.58 13.22
CA ILE A 218 -13.34 -3.32 12.00
C ILE A 218 -13.97 -1.92 12.09
N ILE A 219 -13.10 -0.92 12.12
CA ILE A 219 -13.47 0.49 12.07
C ILE A 219 -12.65 1.19 11.02
N ILE A 220 -13.11 2.36 10.56
CA ILE A 220 -12.34 3.25 9.71
C ILE A 220 -12.02 4.51 10.52
N ARG A 221 -10.72 4.75 10.74
CA ARG A 221 -10.26 5.99 11.35
C ARG A 221 -10.07 7.04 10.27
N ALA A 222 -10.95 8.02 10.28
CA ALA A 222 -11.00 9.08 9.30
C ALA A 222 -10.51 10.40 9.92
N ASP A 223 -9.40 10.92 9.40
CA ASP A 223 -8.77 12.15 9.85
C ASP A 223 -8.66 13.17 8.69
N ARG A 224 -9.06 14.41 8.92
CA ARG A 224 -8.80 15.56 8.06
C ARG A 224 -7.75 16.46 8.70
N TYR A 225 -6.58 16.53 8.11
CA TYR A 225 -5.46 17.34 8.59
C TYR A 225 -5.40 18.70 7.89
N LYS A 226 -4.92 19.72 8.61
CA LYS A 226 -4.57 21.02 8.06
C LYS A 226 -3.14 20.97 7.53
N GLY A 227 -2.94 21.35 6.26
CA GLY A 227 -1.62 21.31 5.63
C GLY A 227 -1.27 19.92 5.10
N LEU A 228 0.02 19.58 5.15
CA LEU A 228 0.61 18.43 4.48
C LEU A 228 1.09 17.33 5.42
N ASP A 229 0.97 17.52 6.73
CA ASP A 229 1.41 16.60 7.76
C ASP A 229 0.30 16.29 8.78
N VAL A 230 0.56 15.37 9.70
CA VAL A 230 -0.39 14.88 10.70
C VAL A 230 -0.41 15.69 12.01
N THR A 231 0.24 16.85 12.06
CA THR A 231 0.40 17.61 13.30
C THR A 231 -0.87 18.32 13.76
N MET A 232 -1.73 18.75 12.83
CA MET A 232 -2.97 19.46 13.16
C MET A 232 -4.15 18.85 12.41
N TRP A 233 -5.08 18.28 13.13
CA TRP A 233 -6.34 17.78 12.57
C TRP A 233 -7.45 18.85 12.66
N ILE A 234 -8.32 18.87 11.65
CA ILE A 234 -9.49 19.76 11.54
C ILE A 234 -10.77 19.02 11.88
N ASP A 235 -10.85 17.75 11.42
CA ASP A 235 -11.99 16.87 11.63
C ASP A 235 -11.50 15.44 11.84
N ARG A 236 -12.20 14.69 12.67
CA ARG A 236 -11.84 13.32 13.01
C ARG A 236 -13.09 12.51 13.33
N ALA A 237 -13.13 11.26 12.87
CA ALA A 237 -14.19 10.32 13.21
C ALA A 237 -13.67 8.89 13.21
N ASP A 238 -14.08 8.10 14.18
CA ASP A 238 -13.99 6.65 14.14
C ASP A 238 -15.35 6.14 13.63
N LEU A 239 -15.34 5.61 12.40
CA LEU A 239 -16.54 5.13 11.72
C LEU A 239 -16.72 3.65 12.03
N GLU A 240 -17.91 3.28 12.51
CA GLU A 240 -18.25 1.94 12.93
C GLU A 240 -19.47 1.41 12.16
N GLY A 241 -19.61 0.09 12.10
CA GLY A 241 -20.73 -0.58 11.44
C GLY A 241 -20.30 -1.70 10.51
N ASN A 242 -21.26 -2.28 9.82
CA ASN A 242 -20.96 -3.27 8.78
C ASN A 242 -20.33 -2.63 7.54
N ALA A 243 -19.80 -3.45 6.63
CA ALA A 243 -19.08 -2.98 5.46
C ALA A 243 -19.84 -1.93 4.63
N PHE A 244 -21.13 -2.06 4.49
CA PHE A 244 -21.96 -1.13 3.72
C PHE A 244 -22.10 0.22 4.44
N THR A 245 -22.37 0.18 5.75
CA THR A 245 -22.43 1.37 6.61
C THR A 245 -21.09 2.11 6.60
N LEU A 246 -19.98 1.38 6.78
CA LEU A 246 -18.65 1.94 6.76
C LEU A 246 -18.34 2.70 5.44
N ILE A 247 -18.72 2.14 4.30
CA ILE A 247 -18.49 2.79 2.98
C ILE A 247 -19.34 4.06 2.84
N GLU A 248 -20.63 4.01 3.22
CA GLU A 248 -21.51 5.18 3.11
C GLU A 248 -21.12 6.29 4.09
N ASP A 249 -20.74 5.97 5.32
CA ASP A 249 -20.32 6.97 6.30
C ASP A 249 -18.95 7.55 5.97
N THR A 250 -18.04 6.74 5.41
CA THR A 250 -16.77 7.24 4.86
C THR A 250 -17.01 8.22 3.71
N LYS A 251 -17.94 7.92 2.82
CA LYS A 251 -18.33 8.82 1.73
C LYS A 251 -18.89 10.15 2.29
N LYS A 252 -19.76 10.11 3.32
CA LYS A 252 -20.27 11.34 3.99
C LYS A 252 -19.12 12.15 4.60
N PHE A 253 -18.18 11.48 5.30
CA PHE A 253 -17.00 12.15 5.86
C PHE A 253 -16.13 12.80 4.77
N MET A 254 -15.86 12.08 3.68
CA MET A 254 -15.11 12.64 2.55
C MET A 254 -15.81 13.84 1.93
N LEU A 255 -17.11 13.74 1.65
CA LEU A 255 -17.88 14.86 1.06
C LEU A 255 -17.93 16.10 1.96
N LYS A 256 -17.98 15.92 3.29
CA LYS A 256 -17.90 17.02 4.26
C LYS A 256 -16.55 17.74 4.21
N ASN A 257 -15.47 17.02 3.91
CA ASN A 257 -14.09 17.49 4.04
C ASN A 257 -13.38 17.78 2.70
N ILE A 258 -14.01 17.44 1.56
CA ILE A 258 -13.53 17.76 0.20
C ILE A 258 -14.02 19.14 -0.20
N ARG A 259 -13.18 19.89 -0.88
CA ARG A 259 -13.59 21.16 -1.51
C ARG A 259 -14.52 20.90 -2.67
N THR A 260 -15.54 21.73 -2.81
CA THR A 260 -16.49 21.66 -3.91
C THR A 260 -16.51 23.02 -4.62
N SER A 261 -16.36 23.02 -5.93
CA SER A 261 -16.49 24.19 -6.77
C SER A 261 -17.87 24.20 -7.45
N TYR A 262 -18.40 25.40 -7.62
CA TYR A 262 -19.68 25.62 -8.28
C TYR A 262 -19.42 26.52 -9.50
N THR A 263 -19.70 26.01 -10.69
CA THR A 263 -19.50 26.75 -11.94
C THR A 263 -20.84 26.96 -12.64
N PRO A 264 -21.25 28.19 -12.96
CA PRO A 264 -22.46 28.44 -13.72
C PRO A 264 -22.36 27.81 -15.11
N LYS A 265 -23.37 27.05 -15.52
CA LYS A 265 -23.51 26.47 -16.86
C LYS A 265 -24.91 26.72 -17.38
N GLY A 266 -25.06 27.86 -18.04
CA GLY A 266 -26.39 28.35 -18.43
C GLY A 266 -27.19 28.79 -17.21
N PHE A 267 -28.38 28.22 -17.04
CA PHE A 267 -29.24 28.44 -15.87
C PHE A 267 -29.00 27.47 -14.70
N GLU A 268 -28.08 26.52 -14.86
CA GLU A 268 -27.77 25.51 -13.85
C GLU A 268 -26.36 25.73 -13.25
N MET A 269 -26.18 25.23 -12.02
CA MET A 269 -24.87 25.22 -11.35
C MET A 269 -24.26 23.83 -11.47
N GLU A 270 -23.18 23.72 -12.22
CA GLU A 270 -22.38 22.50 -12.24
C GLU A 270 -21.54 22.42 -10.97
N THR A 271 -21.74 21.33 -10.22
CA THR A 271 -20.99 21.08 -8.98
C THR A 271 -19.86 20.11 -9.26
N LYS A 272 -18.63 20.50 -9.01
CA LYS A 272 -17.46 19.65 -9.18
C LYS A 272 -16.70 19.53 -7.87
N THR A 273 -16.52 18.30 -7.40
CA THR A 273 -15.70 18.00 -6.22
C THR A 273 -14.21 18.05 -6.59
N GLU A 274 -13.35 18.34 -5.61
CA GLU A 274 -11.89 18.37 -5.76
C GLU A 274 -11.31 17.04 -6.22
N TYR A 275 -11.92 15.94 -5.82
CA TYR A 275 -11.57 14.56 -6.23
C TYR A 275 -12.78 13.84 -6.81
N PRO A 276 -12.60 12.91 -7.75
CA PRO A 276 -13.68 12.09 -8.29
C PRO A 276 -14.21 11.12 -7.21
N ILE A 277 -15.41 11.37 -6.71
CA ILE A 277 -16.03 10.59 -5.63
C ILE A 277 -16.14 9.11 -5.98
N ASN A 278 -16.38 8.79 -7.26
CA ASN A 278 -16.45 7.40 -7.71
C ASN A 278 -15.10 6.68 -7.63
N ALA A 279 -13.98 7.37 -7.86
CA ALA A 279 -12.65 6.79 -7.67
C ALA A 279 -12.34 6.56 -6.18
N LEU A 280 -12.69 7.50 -5.31
CA LEU A 280 -12.55 7.35 -3.86
C LEU A 280 -13.43 6.23 -3.30
N LYS A 281 -14.67 6.10 -3.80
CA LYS A 281 -15.57 4.99 -3.45
C LYS A 281 -14.98 3.65 -3.86
N GLU A 282 -14.47 3.52 -5.08
CA GLU A 282 -13.80 2.29 -5.54
C GLU A 282 -12.60 1.92 -4.67
N ALA A 283 -11.75 2.90 -4.33
CA ALA A 283 -10.61 2.69 -3.45
C ALA A 283 -11.04 2.25 -2.03
N MET A 284 -12.13 2.81 -1.50
CA MET A 284 -12.65 2.42 -0.19
C MET A 284 -13.27 1.01 -0.20
N ILE A 285 -14.00 0.66 -1.26
CA ILE A 285 -14.49 -0.71 -1.46
C ILE A 285 -13.32 -1.69 -1.50
N ASN A 286 -12.26 -1.37 -2.26
CA ASN A 286 -11.07 -2.21 -2.32
C ASN A 286 -10.38 -2.33 -0.95
N ALA A 287 -10.32 -1.23 -0.17
CA ALA A 287 -9.76 -1.25 1.16
C ALA A 287 -10.52 -2.17 2.11
N VAL A 288 -11.87 -2.21 2.03
CA VAL A 288 -12.72 -3.10 2.83
C VAL A 288 -12.63 -4.54 2.33
N VAL A 289 -12.77 -4.77 1.02
CA VAL A 289 -12.82 -6.13 0.45
C VAL A 289 -11.48 -6.86 0.55
N HIS A 290 -10.37 -6.16 0.38
CA HIS A 290 -9.02 -6.77 0.38
C HIS A 290 -8.29 -6.65 1.73
N ARG A 291 -8.94 -6.10 2.75
CA ARG A 291 -8.41 -6.01 4.11
C ARG A 291 -7.98 -7.38 4.64
N ASP A 292 -6.89 -7.44 5.40
CA ASP A 292 -6.60 -8.59 6.26
C ASP A 292 -7.42 -8.46 7.56
N TYR A 293 -8.48 -9.27 7.69
CA TYR A 293 -9.38 -9.25 8.84
C TYR A 293 -8.80 -9.93 10.09
N HIS A 294 -7.66 -10.60 9.97
CA HIS A 294 -6.90 -11.12 11.11
C HIS A 294 -5.91 -10.11 11.69
N ASP A 295 -5.60 -9.05 10.94
CA ASP A 295 -4.83 -7.93 11.43
C ASP A 295 -5.71 -7.06 12.33
N ARG A 296 -5.19 -6.69 13.51
CA ARG A 296 -5.91 -5.92 14.52
C ARG A 296 -5.87 -4.41 14.30
N GLU A 297 -5.22 -3.96 13.27
CA GLU A 297 -5.16 -2.55 12.89
C GLU A 297 -6.40 -2.13 12.09
N SER A 298 -6.76 -0.85 12.16
CA SER A 298 -7.93 -0.28 11.47
C SER A 298 -7.59 0.22 10.06
N ILE A 299 -8.58 0.35 9.19
CA ILE A 299 -8.43 1.10 7.94
C ILE A 299 -8.25 2.58 8.30
N LEU A 300 -7.29 3.25 7.64
CA LEU A 300 -6.99 4.66 7.86
C LEU A 300 -7.37 5.46 6.62
N LEU A 301 -8.26 6.44 6.80
CA LEU A 301 -8.52 7.49 5.82
C LEU A 301 -7.85 8.77 6.30
N LYS A 302 -6.87 9.26 5.57
CA LYS A 302 -6.14 10.49 5.89
C LYS A 302 -6.32 11.50 4.76
N MET A 303 -6.93 12.62 5.06
CA MET A 303 -7.17 13.70 4.12
C MET A 303 -6.28 14.89 4.46
N PHE A 304 -5.42 15.28 3.52
CA PHE A 304 -4.53 16.44 3.61
C PHE A 304 -5.00 17.53 2.64
N ASP A 305 -4.33 18.67 2.62
CA ASP A 305 -4.68 19.75 1.69
C ASP A 305 -4.30 19.41 0.25
N ASP A 306 -3.34 18.51 0.03
CA ASP A 306 -2.80 18.13 -1.28
C ASP A 306 -3.13 16.69 -1.71
N ARG A 307 -3.66 15.86 -0.83
CA ARG A 307 -3.88 14.44 -1.11
C ARG A 307 -4.88 13.78 -0.17
N ILE A 308 -5.41 12.66 -0.62
CA ILE A 308 -6.19 11.71 0.19
C ILE A 308 -5.44 10.37 0.19
N GLU A 309 -5.21 9.79 1.36
CA GLU A 309 -4.57 8.50 1.56
C GLU A 309 -5.57 7.52 2.19
N ILE A 310 -5.74 6.36 1.58
CA ILE A 310 -6.53 5.24 2.11
C ILE A 310 -5.57 4.09 2.35
N TRP A 311 -5.43 3.67 3.61
CA TRP A 311 -4.53 2.59 4.02
C TRP A 311 -5.34 1.46 4.62
N SER A 312 -5.22 0.26 4.04
CA SER A 312 -5.88 -0.96 4.51
C SER A 312 -4.86 -1.93 5.11
N PRO A 313 -5.14 -2.54 6.27
CA PRO A 313 -4.30 -3.61 6.83
C PRO A 313 -4.17 -4.79 5.86
N GLY A 314 -2.98 -5.31 5.76
CA GLY A 314 -2.61 -6.40 4.84
C GLY A 314 -1.81 -5.92 3.64
N GLU A 315 -0.66 -6.56 3.41
CA GLU A 315 0.16 -6.33 2.21
C GLU A 315 -0.53 -6.88 0.96
N LEU A 316 -0.10 -6.46 -0.21
CA LEU A 316 -0.58 -6.99 -1.49
C LEU A 316 -0.40 -8.52 -1.56
N LEU A 317 -1.44 -9.24 -2.02
CA LEU A 317 -1.38 -10.69 -2.15
C LEU A 317 -0.30 -11.10 -3.16
N ARG A 318 0.70 -11.81 -2.71
CA ARG A 318 1.78 -12.31 -3.57
C ARG A 318 1.28 -13.45 -4.48
N PRO A 319 1.81 -13.57 -5.70
CA PRO A 319 2.99 -12.88 -6.27
C PRO A 319 2.70 -11.50 -6.89
N LEU A 320 1.51 -10.94 -6.71
CA LEU A 320 1.14 -9.64 -7.27
C LEU A 320 2.09 -8.53 -6.80
N THR A 321 2.46 -7.63 -7.70
CA THR A 321 3.37 -6.51 -7.46
C THR A 321 2.72 -5.17 -7.77
N ILE A 322 3.21 -4.10 -7.15
CA ILE A 322 2.74 -2.73 -7.44
C ILE A 322 2.94 -2.36 -8.91
N SER A 323 4.02 -2.85 -9.56
CA SER A 323 4.24 -2.62 -10.99
C SER A 323 3.11 -3.20 -11.82
N GLN A 324 2.74 -4.45 -11.56
CA GLN A 324 1.63 -5.10 -12.27
C GLN A 324 0.29 -4.38 -12.07
N LEU A 325 0.05 -3.80 -10.88
CA LEU A 325 -1.15 -2.97 -10.66
C LEU A 325 -1.14 -1.72 -11.52
N LYS A 326 0.02 -1.03 -11.61
CA LYS A 326 0.19 0.18 -12.44
C LYS A 326 0.06 -0.12 -13.92
N ASP A 327 0.66 -1.24 -14.36
CA ASP A 327 0.68 -1.67 -15.76
C ASP A 327 -0.61 -2.39 -16.17
N LEU A 328 -1.57 -2.58 -15.24
CA LEU A 328 -2.83 -3.28 -15.43
C LEU A 328 -2.67 -4.72 -15.97
N THR A 329 -1.54 -5.37 -15.63
CA THR A 329 -1.16 -6.72 -16.08
C THR A 329 -1.40 -7.78 -15.01
N TYR A 330 -2.45 -7.64 -14.21
CA TYR A 330 -2.75 -8.52 -13.08
C TYR A 330 -4.10 -9.25 -13.25
N THR A 331 -4.21 -10.38 -12.57
CA THR A 331 -5.50 -11.07 -12.39
C THR A 331 -6.03 -10.75 -10.99
N SER A 332 -7.31 -10.39 -10.91
CA SER A 332 -7.96 -10.09 -9.63
C SER A 332 -7.97 -11.33 -8.73
N LYS A 333 -7.44 -11.17 -7.52
CA LYS A 333 -7.52 -12.14 -6.43
C LYS A 333 -7.97 -11.44 -5.16
N SER A 334 -8.80 -12.10 -4.37
CA SER A 334 -9.20 -11.59 -3.06
C SER A 334 -8.83 -12.59 -1.98
N ARG A 335 -8.41 -12.08 -0.82
CA ARG A 335 -8.25 -12.91 0.38
C ARG A 335 -9.60 -13.18 1.08
N ASN A 336 -10.63 -12.41 0.72
CA ASN A 336 -11.98 -12.45 1.28
C ASN A 336 -12.98 -12.68 0.15
N GLU A 337 -13.06 -13.92 -0.34
CA GLU A 337 -13.86 -14.24 -1.53
C GLU A 337 -15.36 -14.16 -1.28
N THR A 338 -15.82 -14.46 -0.07
CA THR A 338 -17.22 -14.33 0.33
C THR A 338 -17.65 -12.87 0.32
N ILE A 339 -16.87 -11.98 0.97
CA ILE A 339 -17.12 -10.54 0.97
C ILE A 339 -17.11 -9.99 -0.45
N ALA A 340 -16.06 -10.30 -1.24
CA ALA A 340 -15.97 -9.90 -2.63
C ALA A 340 -17.14 -10.40 -3.48
N GLY A 341 -17.63 -11.62 -3.19
CA GLY A 341 -18.80 -12.22 -3.82
C GLY A 341 -20.07 -11.42 -3.61
N VAL A 342 -20.32 -11.01 -2.37
CA VAL A 342 -21.49 -10.21 -2.01
C VAL A 342 -21.43 -8.82 -2.65
N PHE A 343 -20.26 -8.14 -2.59
CA PHE A 343 -20.08 -6.84 -3.25
C PHE A 343 -20.29 -6.92 -4.76
N SER A 344 -19.83 -7.99 -5.40
CA SER A 344 -20.02 -8.21 -6.84
C SER A 344 -21.48 -8.45 -7.18
N ARG A 345 -22.21 -9.29 -6.44
CA ARG A 345 -23.64 -9.55 -6.66
C ARG A 345 -24.50 -8.31 -6.45
N ARG A 346 -24.12 -7.44 -5.50
CA ARG A 346 -24.75 -6.12 -5.31
C ARG A 346 -24.28 -5.07 -6.33
N LYS A 347 -23.50 -5.45 -7.35
CA LYS A 347 -22.96 -4.55 -8.37
C LYS A 347 -22.17 -3.35 -7.82
N LEU A 348 -21.61 -3.51 -6.63
CA LEU A 348 -20.77 -2.49 -5.99
C LEU A 348 -19.30 -2.62 -6.43
N MET A 349 -18.90 -3.81 -6.88
CA MET A 349 -17.55 -4.15 -7.31
C MET A 349 -17.62 -5.07 -8.54
N ASP A 350 -16.61 -5.00 -9.42
CA ASP A 350 -16.41 -5.95 -10.51
C ASP A 350 -15.22 -6.88 -10.21
N LYS A 351 -15.48 -8.20 -10.16
CA LYS A 351 -14.44 -9.23 -9.95
C LYS A 351 -13.47 -9.40 -11.12
N ARG A 352 -13.68 -8.70 -12.25
CA ARG A 352 -12.84 -8.80 -13.45
C ARG A 352 -11.53 -8.02 -13.36
N GLY A 353 -11.25 -7.35 -12.23
CA GLY A 353 -10.02 -6.59 -12.04
C GLY A 353 -10.02 -5.21 -12.72
N THR A 354 -11.17 -4.67 -13.09
CA THR A 354 -11.29 -3.37 -13.77
C THR A 354 -11.30 -2.16 -12.81
N GLY A 355 -11.26 -2.38 -11.50
CA GLY A 355 -11.38 -1.31 -10.49
C GLY A 355 -10.31 -0.24 -10.62
N ILE A 356 -9.04 -0.64 -10.79
CA ILE A 356 -7.93 0.31 -10.98
C ILE A 356 -8.09 1.09 -12.29
N LEU A 357 -8.47 0.42 -13.38
CA LEU A 357 -8.74 1.07 -14.66
C LEU A 357 -9.85 2.13 -14.55
N ARG A 358 -10.92 1.82 -13.80
CA ARG A 358 -12.00 2.79 -13.53
C ARG A 358 -11.51 3.97 -12.69
N MET A 359 -10.71 3.73 -11.64
CA MET A 359 -10.12 4.81 -10.84
C MET A 359 -9.26 5.73 -11.70
N ASN A 360 -8.40 5.17 -12.57
CA ASN A 360 -7.58 5.93 -13.50
C ASN A 360 -8.45 6.82 -14.41
N LYS A 361 -9.47 6.22 -15.04
CA LYS A 361 -10.40 6.95 -15.93
C LYS A 361 -11.11 8.10 -15.21
N PHE A 362 -11.59 7.90 -13.98
CA PHE A 362 -12.20 8.97 -13.19
C PHE A 362 -11.19 10.07 -12.85
N CYS A 363 -9.93 9.73 -12.59
CA CYS A 363 -8.88 10.73 -12.37
C CYS A 363 -8.59 11.53 -13.64
N ASP A 364 -8.55 10.88 -14.82
CA ASP A 364 -8.38 11.55 -16.12
C ASP A 364 -9.50 12.57 -16.39
N GLU A 365 -10.78 12.18 -16.12
CA GLU A 365 -11.95 13.08 -16.26
C GLU A 365 -11.86 14.31 -15.32
N TRP A 366 -11.14 14.21 -14.20
CA TRP A 366 -10.89 15.30 -13.26
C TRP A 366 -9.59 16.07 -13.53
N ASN A 367 -8.79 15.65 -14.52
CA ASN A 367 -7.43 16.13 -14.78
C ASN A 367 -6.50 15.96 -13.58
N LEU A 368 -6.65 14.87 -12.85
CA LEU A 368 -5.81 14.48 -11.72
C LEU A 368 -4.85 13.36 -12.11
N PRO A 369 -3.69 13.25 -11.45
CA PRO A 369 -2.80 12.10 -11.62
C PRO A 369 -3.51 10.80 -11.22
N HIS A 370 -3.13 9.71 -11.88
CA HIS A 370 -3.55 8.37 -11.45
C HIS A 370 -3.16 8.12 -10.01
N PRO A 371 -3.93 7.31 -9.25
CA PRO A 371 -3.63 7.02 -7.86
C PRO A 371 -2.29 6.29 -7.72
N GLU A 372 -1.52 6.65 -6.69
CA GLU A 372 -0.30 5.97 -6.33
C GLU A 372 -0.63 4.77 -5.43
N PHE A 373 0.05 3.65 -5.67
CA PHE A 373 -0.01 2.46 -4.82
C PHE A 373 1.27 2.34 -4.01
N LYS A 374 1.15 2.10 -2.71
CA LYS A 374 2.30 1.94 -1.80
C LYS A 374 2.07 0.82 -0.80
N GLU A 375 3.15 0.14 -0.45
CA GLU A 375 3.18 -0.74 0.71
C GLU A 375 4.06 -0.11 1.80
N ARG A 376 3.61 -0.20 3.02
CA ARG A 376 4.40 0.05 4.22
C ARG A 376 4.06 -1.04 5.23
N THR A 377 4.91 -1.24 6.23
CA THR A 377 4.81 -2.34 7.20
C THR A 377 3.36 -2.70 7.55
N GLY A 378 2.86 -3.84 7.05
CA GLY A 378 1.53 -4.35 7.32
C GLY A 378 0.36 -3.67 6.60
N TYR A 379 0.60 -2.65 5.77
CA TYR A 379 -0.46 -1.91 5.08
C TYR A 379 -0.25 -1.82 3.58
N PHE A 380 -1.35 -1.84 2.84
CA PHE A 380 -1.43 -1.42 1.45
C PHE A 380 -2.18 -0.09 1.34
N GLY A 381 -1.63 0.88 0.60
CA GLY A 381 -2.15 2.24 0.50
C GLY A 381 -2.45 2.67 -0.93
N ILE A 382 -3.56 3.41 -1.08
CA ILE A 382 -3.97 4.09 -2.31
C ILE A 382 -3.98 5.59 -2.01
N ILE A 383 -3.25 6.37 -2.82
CA ILE A 383 -3.03 7.80 -2.58
C ILE A 383 -3.50 8.57 -3.81
N PHE A 384 -4.46 9.46 -3.62
CA PHE A 384 -4.93 10.42 -4.62
C PHE A 384 -4.30 11.77 -4.36
N ARG A 385 -3.61 12.33 -5.36
CA ARG A 385 -2.98 13.66 -5.25
C ARG A 385 -3.77 14.72 -5.99
N ASN A 386 -3.76 15.93 -5.43
CA ASN A 386 -4.27 17.11 -6.10
C ASN A 386 -3.12 18.10 -6.35
N PRO A 387 -2.56 18.13 -7.55
CA PRO A 387 -1.51 19.07 -7.90
C PRO A 387 -1.97 20.53 -7.91
N ASP A 388 -3.27 20.81 -8.05
CA ASP A 388 -3.83 22.16 -8.02
C ASP A 388 -3.65 22.85 -6.66
N TYR A 389 -3.40 22.08 -5.60
CA TYR A 389 -3.02 22.65 -4.32
C TYR A 389 -1.75 23.51 -4.44
N TYR A 390 -0.79 23.06 -5.25
CA TYR A 390 0.49 23.74 -5.46
C TYR A 390 0.38 24.89 -6.48
N THR A 391 -0.57 24.85 -7.40
CA THR A 391 -0.80 25.90 -8.39
C THR A 391 -1.64 27.07 -7.84
N LYS A 392 -2.43 26.84 -6.79
CA LYS A 392 -3.20 27.87 -6.06
C LYS A 392 -2.42 28.58 -4.95
N LEU A 393 -1.20 28.17 -4.68
CA LEU A 393 -0.26 29.01 -3.92
C LEU A 393 0.00 30.29 -4.75
N PRO A 394 0.21 31.45 -4.08
CA PRO A 394 0.38 32.70 -4.82
C PRO A 394 1.35 32.48 -5.98
N GLU A 395 1.00 32.94 -7.17
CA GLU A 395 1.79 32.80 -8.40
C GLU A 395 3.23 33.25 -8.11
N ILE A 396 4.06 32.31 -7.72
CA ILE A 396 5.50 32.54 -7.64
C ILE A 396 5.95 32.36 -9.08
N ASP A 397 6.33 33.45 -9.72
CA ASP A 397 6.90 33.38 -11.06
C ASP A 397 8.18 32.54 -11.01
N VAL A 398 8.04 31.26 -11.35
CA VAL A 398 9.16 30.30 -11.40
C VAL A 398 9.92 30.39 -12.72
N LYS A 399 9.52 31.29 -13.65
CA LYS A 399 10.27 31.56 -14.88
C LYS A 399 11.64 32.13 -14.52
N GLY A 400 12.68 31.48 -15.02
CA GLY A 400 14.07 31.87 -14.74
C GLY A 400 14.72 31.18 -13.56
N LEU A 401 14.00 30.35 -12.77
CA LEU A 401 14.60 29.55 -11.72
C LEU A 401 15.26 28.27 -12.26
N ASN A 402 16.43 27.95 -11.74
CA ASN A 402 17.08 26.64 -11.99
C ASN A 402 16.35 25.53 -11.22
N GLU A 403 16.65 24.25 -11.52
CA GLU A 403 15.97 23.08 -10.94
C GLU A 403 16.12 23.00 -9.41
N ARG A 404 17.25 23.38 -8.85
CA ARG A 404 17.47 23.40 -7.39
C ARG A 404 16.60 24.48 -6.73
N GLN A 405 16.51 25.66 -7.35
CA GLN A 405 15.67 26.75 -6.89
C GLN A 405 14.19 26.37 -6.95
N LYS A 406 13.72 25.76 -8.04
CA LYS A 406 12.36 25.22 -8.15
C LYS A 406 12.08 24.16 -7.05
N HIS A 407 13.05 23.29 -6.77
CA HIS A 407 12.92 22.29 -5.71
C HIS A 407 12.82 22.94 -4.33
N SER A 408 13.59 24.01 -4.08
CA SER A 408 13.50 24.74 -2.82
C SER A 408 12.21 25.54 -2.65
N VAL A 409 11.62 26.07 -3.72
CA VAL A 409 10.29 26.68 -3.68
C VAL A 409 9.26 25.66 -3.23
N ARG A 410 9.27 24.45 -3.80
CA ARG A 410 8.40 23.35 -3.37
C ARG A 410 8.59 23.02 -1.88
N TYR A 411 9.84 22.89 -1.42
CA TYR A 411 10.14 22.65 -0.01
C TYR A 411 9.61 23.77 0.89
N LEU A 412 9.75 25.02 0.49
CA LEU A 412 9.31 26.20 1.28
C LEU A 412 7.80 26.33 1.38
N THR A 413 7.04 25.83 0.39
CA THR A 413 5.58 25.76 0.48
C THR A 413 5.13 24.82 1.58
N GLU A 414 5.91 23.76 1.83
CA GLU A 414 5.63 22.73 2.85
C GLU A 414 6.17 23.11 4.23
N HIS A 415 7.38 23.63 4.29
CA HIS A 415 8.13 23.81 5.53
C HIS A 415 8.24 25.26 6.01
N LYS A 416 7.63 26.21 5.25
CA LYS A 416 7.54 27.67 5.53
C LYS A 416 8.88 28.40 5.62
N LYS A 417 9.98 27.74 5.96
CA LYS A 417 11.32 28.32 6.08
C LYS A 417 12.39 27.32 5.64
N ILE A 418 13.52 27.83 5.16
CA ILE A 418 14.69 27.03 4.83
C ILE A 418 15.96 27.77 5.23
N SER A 419 16.91 27.09 5.86
CA SER A 419 18.26 27.60 6.08
C SER A 419 19.19 27.22 4.94
N ARG A 420 20.37 27.83 4.84
CA ARG A 420 21.40 27.46 3.84
C ARG A 420 21.83 26.00 3.94
N GLY A 421 21.95 25.49 5.19
CA GLY A 421 22.33 24.11 5.42
C GLY A 421 21.27 23.11 4.99
N GLU A 422 19.99 23.42 5.22
CA GLU A 422 18.86 22.61 4.75
C GLU A 422 18.75 22.62 3.24
N TYR A 423 18.92 23.79 2.60
CA TYR A 423 18.96 23.91 1.13
C TYR A 423 20.08 23.05 0.53
N ALA A 424 21.31 23.17 1.11
CA ALA A 424 22.45 22.39 0.63
C ALA A 424 22.20 20.87 0.70
N LYS A 425 21.61 20.39 1.78
CA LYS A 425 21.20 18.99 1.95
C LYS A 425 20.09 18.59 0.98
N LEU A 426 19.06 19.42 0.87
CA LEU A 426 17.90 19.17 0.01
C LEU A 426 18.29 19.04 -1.46
N CYS A 427 19.19 19.91 -1.92
CA CYS A 427 19.59 20.02 -3.31
C CYS A 427 20.91 19.28 -3.66
N GLY A 428 21.56 18.63 -2.68
CA GLY A 428 22.84 17.93 -2.89
C GLY A 428 23.96 18.85 -3.36
N CYS A 429 24.02 20.11 -2.89
CA CYS A 429 24.98 21.11 -3.34
C CYS A 429 25.83 21.68 -2.18
N SER A 430 26.89 22.44 -2.52
CA SER A 430 27.69 23.11 -1.50
C SER A 430 26.91 24.24 -0.80
N VAL A 431 27.29 24.53 0.47
CA VAL A 431 26.68 25.65 1.22
C VAL A 431 26.89 27.01 0.51
N ARG A 432 27.97 27.14 -0.26
CA ARG A 432 28.26 28.33 -1.09
C ARG A 432 27.28 28.44 -2.26
N THR A 433 27.02 27.32 -2.95
CA THR A 433 26.01 27.24 -4.01
C THR A 433 24.61 27.54 -3.46
N ALA A 434 24.27 26.94 -2.31
CA ALA A 434 23.02 27.22 -1.60
C ALA A 434 22.83 28.69 -1.27
N PHE A 435 23.92 29.37 -0.84
CA PHE A 435 23.87 30.80 -0.58
C PHE A 435 23.59 31.62 -1.84
N ASN A 436 24.28 31.31 -2.96
CA ASN A 436 24.10 32.02 -4.21
C ASN A 436 22.68 31.83 -4.77
N ASP A 437 22.17 30.59 -4.79
CA ASP A 437 20.82 30.28 -5.24
C ASP A 437 19.76 31.02 -4.40
N LEU A 438 19.89 31.01 -3.07
CA LEU A 438 18.95 31.69 -2.17
C LEU A 438 19.03 33.20 -2.26
N ASP A 439 20.23 33.78 -2.43
CA ASP A 439 20.43 35.23 -2.60
C ASP A 439 19.84 35.72 -3.93
N GLU A 440 20.01 34.93 -4.98
CA GLU A 440 19.39 35.21 -6.29
C GLU A 440 17.85 35.21 -6.18
N MET A 441 17.26 34.23 -5.50
CA MET A 441 15.82 34.15 -5.28
C MET A 441 15.30 35.34 -4.41
N VAL A 442 16.12 35.86 -3.50
CA VAL A 442 15.80 37.09 -2.76
C VAL A 442 15.83 38.30 -3.68
N LYS A 443 16.84 38.43 -4.59
CA LYS A 443 16.93 39.47 -5.59
C LYS A 443 15.77 39.44 -6.60
N MET A 444 15.33 38.21 -6.96
CA MET A 444 14.14 38.02 -7.80
C MET A 444 12.82 38.25 -7.05
N ASN A 445 12.88 38.71 -5.80
CA ASN A 445 11.70 39.01 -4.96
C ASN A 445 10.80 37.77 -4.65
N ILE A 446 11.33 36.59 -4.79
CA ILE A 446 10.65 35.31 -4.51
C ILE A 446 10.76 34.97 -3.02
N LEU A 447 11.94 35.21 -2.43
CA LEU A 447 12.21 34.92 -1.03
C LEU A 447 12.44 36.21 -0.22
N LYS A 448 12.11 36.12 1.08
CA LYS A 448 12.51 37.10 2.09
C LYS A 448 13.49 36.43 3.03
N ARG A 449 14.66 37.06 3.21
CA ARG A 449 15.62 36.65 4.25
C ARG A 449 15.17 37.18 5.61
N VAL A 450 15.18 36.29 6.61
CA VAL A 450 14.89 36.61 8.02
C VAL A 450 16.13 36.34 8.86
N GLY A 451 16.52 37.30 9.66
CA GLY A 451 17.78 37.31 10.46
C GLY A 451 18.92 38.04 9.74
N THR A 452 19.82 38.63 10.52
CA THR A 452 20.90 39.52 10.01
C THR A 452 22.15 38.75 9.60
N THR A 453 22.67 37.86 10.44
CA THR A 453 23.87 37.02 10.18
C THR A 453 23.90 35.80 11.10
N GLY A 454 24.55 34.69 10.65
CA GLY A 454 24.89 33.53 11.50
C GLY A 454 23.85 32.41 11.51
N LYS A 455 23.89 31.60 12.57
CA LYS A 455 23.18 30.33 12.75
C LYS A 455 21.65 30.40 12.69
N TYR A 456 21.08 31.60 12.87
CA TYR A 456 19.62 31.82 12.92
C TYR A 456 19.06 32.46 11.64
N THR A 457 19.84 32.56 10.55
CA THR A 457 19.34 33.08 9.26
C THR A 457 18.58 32.00 8.50
N TYR A 458 17.34 32.33 8.13
CA TYR A 458 16.50 31.48 7.28
C TYR A 458 15.78 32.30 6.22
N TYR A 459 15.21 31.64 5.24
CA TYR A 459 14.49 32.23 4.11
C TYR A 459 13.05 31.73 4.11
N ILE A 460 12.12 32.61 3.76
CA ILE A 460 10.68 32.32 3.64
C ILE A 460 10.19 32.81 2.29
N LEU A 461 9.13 32.21 1.77
CA LEU A 461 8.45 32.71 0.58
C LEU A 461 7.84 34.08 0.84
N LYS A 462 7.96 35.00 -0.12
CA LYS A 462 7.35 36.32 -0.04
C LYS A 462 5.91 36.21 -0.50
N SER A 463 4.93 36.53 0.35
CA SER A 463 3.53 36.59 -0.02
C SER A 463 3.26 37.87 -0.85
N ASN A 464 2.67 37.73 -2.02
CA ASN A 464 2.24 38.86 -2.90
C ASN A 464 1.05 39.65 -2.32
N GLY A 465 0.85 39.69 -1.01
CA GLY A 465 -0.33 40.26 -0.36
C GLY A 465 -0.14 41.47 0.52
N GLN A 466 0.98 42.24 0.40
CA GLN A 466 1.14 43.52 1.09
C GLN A 466 1.91 44.56 0.25
N SER A 467 1.31 45.01 -0.83
CA SER A 467 1.68 46.30 -1.43
C SER A 467 0.39 47.05 -1.83
N ASN A 468 0.04 48.03 -1.02
CA ASN A 468 -0.81 49.18 -1.22
C ASN A 468 -1.83 49.42 -0.11
N ARG A 469 -1.34 49.66 1.14
CA ARG A 469 -2.09 50.42 2.16
C ARG A 469 -1.15 51.12 3.12
N GLN A 470 -0.19 51.92 2.58
CA GLN A 470 0.52 52.94 3.35
C GLN A 470 1.07 54.03 2.41
N SER A 471 0.18 54.75 1.77
CA SER A 471 0.51 56.07 1.25
C SER A 471 -0.81 56.84 1.01
N ASN A 472 -1.47 57.24 2.07
CA ASN A 472 -2.46 58.33 2.09
C ASN A 472 -3.00 58.56 3.51
N ARG A 473 -2.08 58.93 4.42
CA ARG A 473 -2.44 59.66 5.64
C ARG A 473 -1.27 60.54 6.08
N GLN A 474 -0.98 61.56 5.23
CA GLN A 474 -0.34 62.77 5.65
C GLN A 474 -0.66 63.82 4.57
N SER A 475 -1.79 64.47 4.73
CA SER A 475 -2.09 65.87 4.33
C SER A 475 -3.61 66.06 4.48
N LYS A 476 -4.03 66.36 5.68
CA LYS A 476 -4.90 67.52 6.00
C LYS A 476 -5.09 67.58 7.51
#